data_82dc5fa0491c07c18bf40475ea4efb94
#
_entry.id   82dc5fa0491c07c18bf40475ea4efb94
#
_cell.length_a   1.000
_cell.length_b   1.000
_cell.length_c   1.000
_cell.angle_alpha   90.00
_cell.angle_beta   90.00
_cell.angle_gamma   90.00
#
_symmetry.space_group_name_H-M   'P 1'
#
loop_
_entity.id
_entity.type
_entity.pdbx_description
1 polymer ?
#
loop_
_entity_poly.entity_id
_entity_poly.type
_entity_poly.pdbx_seq_one_letter_code
_entity_poly.pdbx_strand_id
1 'polypeptide(L)'
;MSVSITDFGKLTTGQPVQLVTLKNDKIEVQLLTYAAIIHRIIVPDRKGSPTDVVLGYPTARDYELNTDSMGAAVGRFANRIGGAQFPLYEEIVHVTPNSAGNCLH
;
A
#
# COMPACT_ATOMS: atom_id res chain seq x y z
N MET A 1 7.91 -15.77 -15.57
CA MET A 1 7.66 -14.59 -14.70
C MET A 1 8.81 -13.61 -14.86
N SER A 2 8.53 -12.33 -14.99
CA SER A 2 9.52 -11.27 -15.04
C SER A 2 9.31 -10.28 -13.91
N VAL A 3 10.41 -9.62 -13.50
CA VAL A 3 10.41 -8.54 -12.51
C VAL A 3 11.13 -7.35 -13.12
N SER A 4 10.53 -6.16 -13.04
CA SER A 4 11.17 -4.91 -13.43
C SER A 4 10.96 -3.85 -12.36
N ILE A 5 11.90 -2.92 -12.26
CA ILE A 5 11.86 -1.81 -11.31
C ILE A 5 12.08 -0.53 -12.10
N THR A 6 11.18 0.43 -11.94
CA THR A 6 11.21 1.73 -12.59
C THR A 6 10.95 2.86 -11.61
N ASP A 7 11.28 4.09 -11.97
CA ASP A 7 10.97 5.26 -11.17
C ASP A 7 9.45 5.53 -11.14
N PHE A 8 8.92 5.90 -9.98
CA PHE A 8 7.52 6.31 -9.80
C PHE A 8 7.39 7.75 -9.27
N GLY A 9 8.50 8.39 -9.01
CA GLY A 9 8.54 9.75 -8.46
C GLY A 9 9.11 9.81 -7.05
N LYS A 10 8.75 10.87 -6.32
CA LYS A 10 9.30 11.15 -4.98
C LYS A 10 8.20 11.55 -4.01
N LEU A 11 8.41 11.22 -2.75
CA LEU A 11 7.63 11.75 -1.62
C LEU A 11 7.93 13.23 -1.39
N THR A 12 7.13 13.88 -0.56
CA THR A 12 7.37 15.28 -0.13
C THR A 12 8.71 15.47 0.56
N THR A 13 9.22 14.44 1.23
CA THR A 13 10.56 14.41 1.86
C THR A 13 11.71 14.32 0.86
N GLY A 14 11.43 14.12 -0.45
CA GLY A 14 12.42 13.86 -1.48
C GLY A 14 12.83 12.39 -1.62
N GLN A 15 12.33 11.50 -0.76
CA GLN A 15 12.61 10.06 -0.84
C GLN A 15 12.06 9.49 -2.15
N PRO A 16 12.86 8.77 -2.96
CA PRO A 16 12.40 8.19 -4.21
C PRO A 16 11.45 7.01 -3.94
N VAL A 17 10.44 6.89 -4.80
CA VAL A 17 9.51 5.77 -4.84
C VAL A 17 9.71 5.03 -6.15
N GLN A 18 9.85 3.71 -6.07
CA GLN A 18 10.01 2.84 -7.22
C GLN A 18 8.74 2.05 -7.46
N LEU A 19 8.47 1.77 -8.71
CA LEU A 19 7.43 0.85 -9.18
C LEU A 19 8.07 -0.51 -9.46
N VAL A 20 7.66 -1.52 -8.73
CA VAL A 20 8.04 -2.92 -8.95
C VAL A 20 6.93 -3.60 -9.73
N THR A 21 7.23 -4.05 -10.93
CA THR A 21 6.29 -4.79 -11.78
C THR A 21 6.64 -6.26 -11.81
N LEU A 22 5.69 -7.09 -11.39
CA LEU A 22 5.74 -8.54 -11.48
C LEU A 22 4.79 -9.00 -12.57
N LYS A 23 5.28 -9.75 -13.55
CA LYS A 23 4.47 -10.12 -14.71
C LYS A 23 4.69 -11.58 -15.12
N ASN A 24 3.61 -12.25 -15.49
CA ASN A 24 3.61 -13.51 -16.20
C ASN A 24 2.70 -13.40 -17.44
N ASP A 25 2.40 -14.52 -18.08
CA ASP A 25 1.63 -14.56 -19.33
C ASP A 25 0.17 -14.10 -19.17
N LYS A 26 -0.35 -14.04 -17.93
CA LYS A 26 -1.76 -13.77 -17.65
C LYS A 26 -2.00 -12.56 -16.76
N ILE A 27 -1.10 -12.27 -15.84
CA ILE A 27 -1.30 -11.28 -14.78
C ILE A 27 -0.08 -10.38 -14.68
N GLU A 28 -0.34 -9.08 -14.48
CA GLU A 28 0.68 -8.12 -14.11
C GLU A 28 0.28 -7.47 -12.77
N VAL A 29 1.20 -7.45 -11.81
CA VAL A 29 1.02 -6.79 -10.51
C VAL A 29 2.07 -5.70 -10.37
N GLN A 30 1.64 -4.52 -10.01
CA GLN A 30 2.49 -3.35 -9.77
C GLN A 30 2.43 -2.95 -8.31
N LEU A 31 3.60 -2.87 -7.68
CA LEU A 31 3.77 -2.51 -6.27
C LEU A 31 4.65 -1.28 -6.15
N LEU A 32 4.38 -0.44 -5.17
CA LEU A 32 5.25 0.68 -4.81
C LEU A 32 6.17 0.31 -3.65
N THR A 33 7.41 0.80 -3.67
CA THR A 33 8.32 0.66 -2.53
C THR A 33 7.90 1.52 -1.33
N TYR A 34 7.00 2.48 -1.54
CA TYR A 34 6.34 3.21 -0.47
C TYR A 34 5.21 2.37 0.13
N ALA A 35 5.34 2.02 1.40
CA ALA A 35 4.35 1.27 2.20
C ALA A 35 3.86 -0.04 1.55
N ALA A 36 4.62 -0.63 0.63
CA ALA A 36 4.25 -1.84 -0.11
C ALA A 36 2.85 -1.76 -0.77
N ILE A 37 2.49 -0.59 -1.26
CA ILE A 37 1.17 -0.33 -1.86
C ILE A 37 1.01 -1.17 -3.13
N ILE A 38 -0.13 -1.83 -3.27
CA ILE A 38 -0.57 -2.43 -4.53
C ILE A 38 -1.10 -1.30 -5.41
N HIS A 39 -0.34 -0.96 -6.46
CA HIS A 39 -0.68 0.12 -7.37
C HIS A 39 -1.66 -0.33 -8.46
N ARG A 40 -1.40 -1.49 -9.07
CA ARG A 40 -2.24 -2.08 -10.11
C ARG A 40 -2.22 -3.60 -10.06
N ILE A 41 -3.32 -4.20 -10.44
CA ILE A 41 -3.41 -5.61 -10.81
C ILE A 41 -4.12 -5.67 -12.16
N ILE A 42 -3.39 -6.06 -13.20
CA ILE A 42 -3.90 -6.15 -14.57
C ILE A 42 -4.15 -7.61 -14.89
N VAL A 43 -5.39 -7.91 -15.20
CA VAL A 43 -5.85 -9.25 -15.57
C VAL A 43 -6.64 -9.19 -16.88
N PRO A 44 -6.71 -10.29 -17.66
CA PRO A 44 -7.58 -10.30 -18.82
C PRO A 44 -9.05 -10.28 -18.40
N ASP A 45 -9.84 -9.45 -19.07
CA ASP A 45 -11.30 -9.47 -18.95
C ASP A 45 -11.89 -10.70 -19.67
N ARG A 46 -13.23 -10.78 -19.67
CA ARG A 46 -13.95 -11.86 -20.37
C ARG A 46 -13.65 -11.96 -21.87
N LYS A 47 -13.18 -10.87 -22.48
CA LYS A 47 -12.80 -10.81 -23.91
C LYS A 47 -11.30 -10.97 -24.13
N GLY A 48 -10.52 -11.14 -23.06
CA GLY A 48 -9.07 -11.24 -23.11
C GLY A 48 -8.35 -9.89 -23.12
N SER A 49 -9.06 -8.76 -22.93
CA SER A 49 -8.43 -7.43 -22.86
C SER A 49 -7.82 -7.17 -21.49
N PRO A 50 -6.58 -6.63 -21.44
CA PRO A 50 -5.94 -6.27 -20.17
C PRO A 50 -6.78 -5.21 -19.42
N THR A 51 -7.15 -5.49 -18.18
CA THR A 51 -7.98 -4.62 -17.37
C THR A 51 -7.37 -4.49 -15.98
N ASP A 52 -7.17 -3.24 -15.54
CA ASP A 52 -6.76 -2.95 -14.16
C ASP A 52 -7.98 -3.09 -13.23
N VAL A 53 -7.85 -3.91 -12.21
CA VAL A 53 -8.92 -4.20 -11.25
C VAL A 53 -8.67 -3.59 -9.87
N VAL A 54 -7.70 -2.70 -9.74
CA VAL A 54 -7.35 -2.00 -8.49
C VAL A 54 -7.58 -0.51 -8.63
N LEU A 55 -8.21 0.09 -7.64
CA LEU A 55 -8.29 1.54 -7.51
C LEU A 55 -6.98 2.08 -6.93
N GLY A 56 -6.48 3.16 -7.49
CA GLY A 56 -5.22 3.78 -7.06
C GLY A 56 -5.08 5.21 -7.56
N TYR A 57 -3.92 5.79 -7.28
CA TYR A 57 -3.60 7.17 -7.64
C TYR A 57 -2.46 7.23 -8.67
N PRO A 58 -2.39 8.30 -9.47
CA PRO A 58 -1.39 8.41 -10.54
C PRO A 58 0.02 8.75 -10.05
N THR A 59 0.17 9.36 -8.87
CA THR A 59 1.46 9.86 -8.38
C THR A 59 1.84 9.39 -6.98
N ALA A 60 3.13 9.41 -6.67
CA ALA A 60 3.62 9.09 -5.32
C ALA A 60 3.06 10.04 -4.25
N ARG A 61 2.90 11.32 -4.58
CA ARG A 61 2.34 12.33 -3.66
C ARG A 61 0.88 12.08 -3.33
N ASP A 62 0.09 11.62 -4.29
CA ASP A 62 -1.31 11.31 -4.04
C ASP A 62 -1.44 10.12 -3.07
N TYR A 63 -0.51 9.17 -3.12
CA TYR A 63 -0.44 8.08 -2.16
C TYR A 63 0.00 8.52 -0.75
N GLU A 64 0.78 9.59 -0.60
CA GLU A 64 1.05 10.17 0.73
C GLU A 64 -0.22 10.71 1.40
N LEU A 65 -1.17 11.19 0.59
CA LEU A 65 -2.45 11.73 1.03
C LEU A 65 -3.57 10.68 1.08
N ASN A 66 -3.25 9.43 0.82
CA ASN A 66 -4.18 8.30 0.66
C ASN A 66 -5.10 8.09 1.89
N THR A 67 -6.08 8.96 2.06
CA THR A 67 -7.07 8.91 3.14
C THR A 67 -8.00 7.71 3.05
N ASP A 68 -8.15 7.15 1.84
CA ASP A 68 -9.05 6.02 1.55
C ASP A 68 -8.31 4.67 1.64
N SER A 69 -7.02 4.69 1.97
CA SER A 69 -6.17 3.49 2.11
C SER A 69 -6.14 2.59 0.87
N MET A 70 -6.26 3.18 -0.33
CA MET A 70 -6.25 2.44 -1.60
C MET A 70 -4.94 1.69 -1.77
N GLY A 71 -5.04 0.38 -2.03
CA GLY A 71 -3.91 -0.51 -2.23
C GLY A 71 -3.02 -0.73 -1.01
N ALA A 72 -3.41 -0.24 0.17
CA ALA A 72 -2.57 -0.28 1.36
C ALA A 72 -2.29 -1.72 1.82
N ALA A 73 -1.02 -2.02 2.08
CA ALA A 73 -0.62 -3.21 2.82
C ALA A 73 -0.80 -2.97 4.32
N VAL A 74 -1.72 -3.69 4.94
CA VAL A 74 -2.10 -3.51 6.35
C VAL A 74 -1.28 -4.44 7.25
N GLY A 75 -0.64 -3.89 8.26
CA GLY A 75 0.16 -4.61 9.28
C GLY A 75 0.87 -3.60 10.22
N ARG A 76 1.45 -4.11 11.28
CA ARG A 76 1.51 -5.50 11.79
C ARG A 76 0.19 -6.01 12.31
N PHE A 77 -0.65 -5.12 12.81
CA PHE A 77 -1.97 -5.42 13.35
C PHE A 77 -3.03 -4.73 12.51
N ALA A 78 -4.03 -5.48 12.08
CA ALA A 78 -5.15 -4.94 11.31
C ALA A 78 -6.25 -4.43 12.26
N ASN A 79 -7.06 -3.48 11.77
CA ASN A 79 -8.16 -2.87 12.51
C ASN A 79 -7.67 -2.00 13.69
N ARG A 80 -8.39 -1.89 14.77
CA ARG A 80 -8.14 -0.90 15.83
C ARG A 80 -7.49 -1.48 17.08
N ILE A 81 -6.50 -0.74 17.59
CA ILE A 81 -6.00 -0.91 18.95
C ILE A 81 -6.66 0.17 19.80
N GLY A 82 -7.56 -0.23 20.68
CA GLY A 82 -8.32 0.67 21.56
C GLY A 82 -7.41 1.49 22.45
N GLY A 83 -7.65 2.82 22.51
CA GLY A 83 -6.83 3.74 23.29
C GLY A 83 -5.37 3.84 22.83
N ALA A 84 -5.05 3.31 21.64
CA ALA A 84 -3.69 3.31 21.07
C ALA A 84 -2.63 2.70 22.00
N GLN A 85 -2.99 1.69 22.76
CA GLN A 85 -2.07 1.00 23.68
C GLN A 85 -2.48 -0.45 23.91
N PHE A 86 -1.49 -1.28 24.28
CA PHE A 86 -1.73 -2.68 24.62
C PHE A 86 -0.65 -3.20 25.56
N PRO A 87 -0.97 -4.17 26.45
CA PRO A 87 0.03 -4.82 27.26
C PRO A 87 0.87 -5.80 26.44
N LEU A 88 2.17 -5.76 26.64
CA LEU A 88 3.13 -6.73 26.11
C LEU A 88 4.11 -7.13 27.20
N TYR A 89 4.01 -8.38 27.64
CA TYR A 89 4.71 -8.86 28.84
C TYR A 89 4.39 -7.97 30.07
N GLU A 90 5.39 -7.38 30.69
CA GLU A 90 5.26 -6.52 31.86
C GLU A 90 5.13 -5.01 31.51
N GLU A 91 5.13 -4.67 30.24
CA GLU A 91 5.12 -3.31 29.74
C GLU A 91 3.80 -2.95 29.03
N ILE A 92 3.47 -1.65 29.02
CA ILE A 92 2.39 -1.10 28.18
C ILE A 92 3.06 -0.44 26.98
N VAL A 93 2.78 -0.99 25.79
CA VAL A 93 3.23 -0.42 24.52
C VAL A 93 2.24 0.65 24.08
N HIS A 94 2.75 1.83 23.77
CA HIS A 94 1.99 2.94 23.20
C HIS A 94 2.28 3.07 21.71
N VAL A 95 1.24 3.21 20.90
CA VAL A 95 1.33 3.46 19.47
C VAL A 95 0.67 4.79 19.13
N THR A 96 0.96 5.32 17.94
CA THR A 96 0.42 6.62 17.54
C THR A 96 -1.09 6.53 17.30
N PRO A 97 -1.91 7.32 18.02
CA PRO A 97 -3.33 7.39 17.72
C PRO A 97 -3.56 8.11 16.38
N ASN A 98 -4.38 7.55 15.53
CA ASN A 98 -4.71 8.10 14.21
C ASN A 98 -6.21 8.03 13.85
N SER A 99 -7.03 7.51 14.74
CA SER A 99 -8.48 7.36 14.54
C SER A 99 -9.25 7.52 15.84
N ALA A 100 -9.72 8.73 16.14
CA ALA A 100 -10.53 9.05 17.32
C ALA A 100 -9.93 8.52 18.65
N GLY A 101 -8.63 8.73 18.86
CA GLY A 101 -7.90 8.28 20.05
C GLY A 101 -7.46 6.81 20.03
N ASN A 102 -7.77 6.06 18.97
CA ASN A 102 -7.33 4.69 18.74
C ASN A 102 -6.24 4.64 17.67
N CYS A 103 -5.48 3.57 17.62
CA CYS A 103 -4.61 3.28 16.48
C CYS A 103 -5.36 2.38 15.48
N LEU A 104 -5.52 2.85 14.25
CA LEU A 104 -6.08 2.08 13.15
C LEU A 104 -4.93 1.58 12.27
N HIS A 105 -4.86 0.29 12.12
CA HIS A 105 -3.85 -0.44 11.37
C HIS A 105 -2.44 -0.25 11.93
#